data_dd2665fbabf09e534c5caf385b7aa212
#
_entry.id   dd2665fbabf09e534c5caf385b7aa212
#
_cell.length_a   1.000
_cell.length_b   1.000
_cell.length_c   1.000
_cell.angle_alpha   90.00
_cell.angle_beta   90.00
_cell.angle_gamma   90.00
#
_symmetry.space_group_name_H-M   'P 1'
#
loop_
_entity.id
_entity.type
_entity.pdbx_description
1 polymer ?
#
loop_
_entity_poly.entity_id
_entity_poly.type
_entity_poly.pdbx_seq_one_letter_code
_entity_poly.pdbx_strand_id
1 'polypeptide(L)'
;MKDITAIISTKDRYTNLALVVSSIINQTVIPNELIIFDDGEQKDLRQDPVWDNLFKVLYEKNIDFKIIFGEKKGQVLNHDKSLQIAKNELIWRIDDDNLLLHNTLENLLKYFDDKTGAIGGEIRLPITNFKPEECSSKIEDIYQKPNRQWAKIEHIEYVDHLHNSFLFRKSAAKWGAPTYLSSVGHREETLFTYQMKLDGWDIKLVPNALIWHLKNATGGIRSYNNEEMYKEDEWKFNRMINIWKLQYEQKSVLIPLDNGLGDHWAFKNIIPLLKEKYKFVTIAACFPEVFKDDNVELISIAEAKDILPNFNNLNIYAWMEKNNWKQHIIEAYKTLWL
;
A
#
# COMPACT_ATOMS: atom_id res chain seq x y z
N MET A 1 -7.66 -4.93 23.55
CA MET A 1 -7.33 -3.78 22.67
C MET A 1 -6.67 -4.39 21.43
N LYS A 2 -6.94 -3.90 20.22
CA LYS A 2 -6.28 -4.45 19.02
C LYS A 2 -4.84 -3.95 19.00
N ASP A 3 -3.89 -4.85 18.75
CA ASP A 3 -2.48 -4.49 18.61
C ASP A 3 -2.22 -3.86 17.23
N ILE A 4 -1.47 -2.75 17.21
CA ILE A 4 -1.30 -1.91 16.03
C ILE A 4 0.17 -1.59 15.82
N THR A 5 0.64 -1.71 14.59
CA THR A 5 1.94 -1.20 14.16
C THR A 5 1.75 0.13 13.44
N ALA A 6 2.35 1.21 13.94
CA ALA A 6 2.50 2.45 13.17
C ALA A 6 3.74 2.36 12.27
N ILE A 7 3.64 2.78 11.02
CA ILE A 7 4.75 2.83 10.07
C ILE A 7 4.92 4.22 9.48
N ILE A 8 6.16 4.69 9.39
CA ILE A 8 6.53 5.96 8.78
C ILE A 8 7.71 5.74 7.85
N SER A 9 7.64 6.27 6.63
CA SER A 9 8.81 6.42 5.76
C SER A 9 9.21 7.89 5.73
N THR A 10 10.48 8.20 5.98
CA THR A 10 10.98 9.58 5.99
C THR A 10 12.21 9.75 5.11
N LYS A 11 12.41 10.98 4.63
CA LYS A 11 13.63 11.39 3.95
C LYS A 11 13.90 12.87 4.22
N ASP A 12 14.93 13.12 5.04
CA ASP A 12 15.45 14.47 5.33
C ASP A 12 14.43 15.45 5.95
N ARG A 13 13.44 14.91 6.72
CA ARG A 13 12.39 15.69 7.39
C ARG A 13 12.36 15.46 8.89
N TYR A 14 13.51 15.36 9.53
CA TYR A 14 13.63 14.95 10.94
C TYR A 14 12.87 15.84 11.92
N THR A 15 12.74 17.15 11.64
CA THR A 15 11.92 18.06 12.47
C THR A 15 10.43 17.71 12.39
N ASN A 16 9.91 17.47 11.20
CA ASN A 16 8.52 17.08 11.03
C ASN A 16 8.27 15.68 11.61
N LEU A 17 9.19 14.76 11.37
CA LEU A 17 9.12 13.41 11.94
C LEU A 17 9.01 13.46 13.47
N ALA A 18 9.78 14.33 14.16
CA ALA A 18 9.66 14.51 15.60
C ALA A 18 8.25 14.98 16.04
N LEU A 19 7.63 15.89 15.28
CA LEU A 19 6.26 16.33 15.53
C LEU A 19 5.24 15.19 15.31
N VAL A 20 5.43 14.41 14.25
CA VAL A 20 4.58 13.23 13.96
C VAL A 20 4.69 12.20 15.08
N VAL A 21 5.91 11.81 15.48
CA VAL A 21 6.13 10.89 16.59
C VAL A 21 5.53 11.42 17.89
N SER A 22 5.69 12.72 18.19
CA SER A 22 5.04 13.37 19.33
C SER A 22 3.52 13.25 19.26
N SER A 23 2.92 13.39 18.08
CA SER A 23 1.47 13.25 17.91
C SER A 23 0.99 11.79 18.06
N ILE A 24 1.81 10.80 17.72
CA ILE A 24 1.53 9.37 17.92
C ILE A 24 1.52 9.03 19.43
N ILE A 25 2.52 9.43 20.17
CA ILE A 25 2.60 9.14 21.61
C ILE A 25 1.55 9.84 22.45
N ASN A 26 0.89 10.87 21.90
CA ASN A 26 -0.20 11.60 22.51
C ASN A 26 -1.60 11.16 22.05
N GLN A 27 -1.70 10.05 21.34
CA GLN A 27 -3.00 9.48 21.00
C GLN A 27 -3.74 8.93 22.22
N THR A 28 -5.08 8.96 22.21
CA THR A 28 -5.93 8.29 23.21
C THR A 28 -5.81 6.77 23.16
N VAL A 29 -5.57 6.22 21.95
CA VAL A 29 -5.19 4.82 21.70
C VAL A 29 -3.79 4.82 21.10
N ILE A 30 -2.84 4.22 21.79
CA ILE A 30 -1.42 4.23 21.42
C ILE A 30 -1.09 2.94 20.65
N PRO A 31 -0.36 2.98 19.51
CA PRO A 31 0.12 1.77 18.84
C PRO A 31 1.16 1.04 19.71
N ASN A 32 1.20 -0.29 19.60
CA ASN A 32 2.16 -1.12 20.35
C ASN A 32 3.55 -1.12 19.71
N GLU A 33 3.61 -0.89 18.40
CA GLU A 33 4.84 -0.89 17.62
C GLU A 33 4.92 0.35 16.73
N LEU A 34 6.12 0.94 16.63
CA LEU A 34 6.43 2.02 15.72
C LEU A 34 7.66 1.64 14.88
N ILE A 35 7.51 1.62 13.56
CA ILE A 35 8.60 1.36 12.63
C ILE A 35 8.81 2.59 11.76
N ILE A 36 10.02 3.13 11.80
CA ILE A 36 10.43 4.27 10.98
C ILE A 36 11.49 3.80 9.99
N PHE A 37 11.24 3.98 8.70
CA PHE A 37 12.25 3.83 7.65
C PHE A 37 12.83 5.19 7.31
N ASP A 38 14.14 5.33 7.41
CA ASP A 38 14.88 6.54 7.05
C ASP A 38 15.65 6.34 5.75
N ASP A 39 15.21 6.99 4.69
CA ASP A 39 15.87 7.05 3.38
C ASP A 39 16.71 8.32 3.18
N GLY A 40 16.81 9.17 4.21
CA GLY A 40 17.55 10.42 4.19
C GLY A 40 19.04 10.29 4.51
N GLU A 41 19.58 11.20 5.31
CA GLU A 41 20.97 11.21 5.75
C GLU A 41 21.32 10.03 6.67
N GLN A 42 20.29 9.39 7.26
CA GLN A 42 20.44 8.22 8.14
C GLN A 42 21.28 8.55 9.38
N LYS A 43 20.92 9.65 10.03
CA LYS A 43 21.59 10.13 11.26
C LYS A 43 21.30 9.25 12.45
N ASP A 44 22.25 9.14 13.36
CA ASP A 44 21.99 8.64 14.71
C ASP A 44 21.19 9.69 15.50
N LEU A 45 19.88 9.55 15.52
CA LEU A 45 18.98 10.49 16.19
C LEU A 45 19.14 10.53 17.72
N ARG A 46 19.83 9.56 18.33
CA ARG A 46 20.13 9.56 19.78
C ARG A 46 21.08 10.69 20.18
N GLN A 47 21.78 11.28 19.22
CA GLN A 47 22.66 12.43 19.45
C GLN A 47 21.90 13.77 19.50
N ASP A 48 20.64 13.79 19.08
CA ASP A 48 19.78 14.95 19.15
C ASP A 48 18.97 14.95 20.45
N PRO A 49 19.04 15.99 21.31
CA PRO A 49 18.37 16.02 22.61
C PRO A 49 16.83 15.88 22.52
N VAL A 50 16.19 16.35 21.44
CA VAL A 50 14.75 16.20 21.24
C VAL A 50 14.41 14.75 21.00
N TRP A 51 15.17 14.10 20.13
CA TRP A 51 14.98 12.68 19.81
C TRP A 51 15.30 11.76 20.97
N ASP A 52 16.39 12.02 21.72
CA ASP A 52 16.74 11.26 22.92
C ASP A 52 15.61 11.27 23.94
N ASN A 53 14.96 12.43 24.15
CA ASN A 53 13.80 12.52 25.02
C ASN A 53 12.56 11.82 24.44
N LEU A 54 12.31 11.91 23.13
CA LEU A 54 11.21 11.17 22.49
C LEU A 54 11.38 9.64 22.64
N PHE A 55 12.60 9.12 22.51
CA PHE A 55 12.89 7.69 22.73
C PHE A 55 12.61 7.26 24.16
N LYS A 56 12.94 8.08 25.15
CA LYS A 56 12.59 7.82 26.55
C LYS A 56 11.08 7.76 26.75
N VAL A 57 10.33 8.67 26.14
CA VAL A 57 8.86 8.67 26.21
C VAL A 57 8.27 7.45 25.49
N LEU A 58 8.79 7.04 24.33
CA LEU A 58 8.37 5.82 23.66
C LEU A 58 8.57 4.59 24.55
N TYR A 59 9.72 4.49 25.22
CA TYR A 59 10.02 3.44 26.18
C TYR A 59 9.04 3.44 27.38
N GLU A 60 8.82 4.57 28.00
CA GLU A 60 7.88 4.76 29.13
C GLU A 60 6.43 4.37 28.75
N LYS A 61 6.07 4.62 27.49
CA LYS A 61 4.75 4.25 26.93
C LYS A 61 4.66 2.79 26.50
N ASN A 62 5.72 2.00 26.65
CA ASN A 62 5.83 0.61 26.21
C ASN A 62 5.56 0.43 24.70
N ILE A 63 6.00 1.37 23.87
CA ILE A 63 5.95 1.27 22.42
C ILE A 63 7.24 0.59 21.96
N ASP A 64 7.14 -0.58 21.31
CA ASP A 64 8.29 -1.20 20.65
C ASP A 64 8.63 -0.42 19.38
N PHE A 65 9.74 0.30 19.39
CA PHE A 65 10.10 1.15 18.26
C PHE A 65 11.41 0.73 17.59
N LYS A 66 11.45 0.93 16.27
CA LYS A 66 12.61 0.65 15.43
C LYS A 66 12.81 1.78 14.43
N ILE A 67 14.07 2.20 14.28
CA ILE A 67 14.49 3.05 13.13
C ILE A 67 15.35 2.18 12.25
N ILE A 68 14.95 2.06 10.99
CA ILE A 68 15.62 1.22 9.99
C ILE A 68 16.15 2.15 8.91
N PHE A 69 17.43 2.08 8.66
CA PHE A 69 18.03 2.77 7.53
C PHE A 69 17.62 2.08 6.24
N GLY A 70 16.82 2.79 5.45
CA GLY A 70 16.31 2.31 4.18
C GLY A 70 17.39 2.20 3.10
N GLU A 71 17.02 1.62 1.97
CA GLU A 71 17.93 1.46 0.82
C GLU A 71 18.01 2.70 -0.05
N LYS A 72 17.39 3.82 0.33
CA LYS A 72 17.27 5.07 -0.44
C LYS A 72 16.60 4.87 -1.81
N LYS A 73 15.69 3.90 -1.90
CA LYS A 73 14.93 3.56 -3.09
C LYS A 73 13.49 4.07 -3.06
N GLY A 74 13.15 4.86 -2.06
CA GLY A 74 11.85 5.52 -1.93
C GLY A 74 10.86 4.80 -1.01
N GLN A 75 9.79 5.53 -0.70
CA GLN A 75 8.81 5.11 0.32
C GLN A 75 8.07 3.82 -0.02
N VAL A 76 7.84 3.54 -1.30
CA VAL A 76 7.08 2.33 -1.72
C VAL A 76 7.79 1.05 -1.27
N LEU A 77 9.11 0.99 -1.45
CA LEU A 77 9.91 -0.15 -0.99
C LEU A 77 9.89 -0.26 0.53
N ASN A 78 9.96 0.87 1.26
CA ASN A 78 9.90 0.90 2.71
C ASN A 78 8.53 0.41 3.22
N HIS A 79 7.43 0.81 2.57
CA HIS A 79 6.09 0.32 2.90
C HIS A 79 5.97 -1.19 2.65
N ASP A 80 6.50 -1.70 1.53
CA ASP A 80 6.49 -3.14 1.25
C ASP A 80 7.29 -3.94 2.29
N LYS A 81 8.49 -3.48 2.65
CA LYS A 81 9.30 -4.08 3.70
C LYS A 81 8.62 -4.03 5.07
N SER A 82 7.91 -2.94 5.38
CA SER A 82 7.20 -2.81 6.63
C SER A 82 6.09 -3.86 6.78
N LEU A 83 5.44 -4.28 5.68
CA LEU A 83 4.47 -5.37 5.70
C LEU A 83 5.09 -6.70 6.19
N GLN A 84 6.36 -6.94 5.87
CA GLN A 84 7.04 -8.18 6.25
C GLN A 84 7.43 -8.19 7.72
N ILE A 85 7.87 -7.04 8.27
CA ILE A 85 8.44 -6.93 9.60
C ILE A 85 7.45 -6.45 10.67
N ALA A 86 6.33 -5.84 10.29
CA ALA A 86 5.28 -5.45 11.22
C ALA A 86 4.73 -6.68 11.96
N LYS A 87 4.68 -6.61 13.29
CA LYS A 87 4.21 -7.71 14.14
C LYS A 87 2.70 -7.88 14.10
N ASN A 88 1.97 -6.79 13.89
CA ASN A 88 0.53 -6.73 14.09
C ASN A 88 -0.24 -6.81 12.77
N GLU A 89 -1.47 -7.32 12.86
CA GLU A 89 -2.40 -7.40 11.73
C GLU A 89 -2.91 -6.02 11.30
N LEU A 90 -3.07 -5.08 12.24
CA LEU A 90 -3.44 -3.71 11.93
C LEU A 90 -2.19 -2.84 11.78
N ILE A 91 -2.08 -2.19 10.64
CA ILE A 91 -0.96 -1.31 10.31
C ILE A 91 -1.49 0.10 10.06
N TRP A 92 -0.99 1.06 10.84
CA TRP A 92 -1.28 2.47 10.65
C TRP A 92 -0.14 3.13 9.89
N ARG A 93 -0.35 3.35 8.59
CA ARG A 93 0.57 4.10 7.75
C ARG A 93 0.39 5.58 7.99
N ILE A 94 1.48 6.30 8.20
CA ILE A 94 1.51 7.73 8.51
C ILE A 94 2.64 8.37 7.70
N ASP A 95 2.33 9.49 7.02
CA ASP A 95 3.38 10.26 6.35
C ASP A 95 4.16 11.11 7.35
N ASP A 96 5.44 11.38 7.05
CA ASP A 96 6.38 12.05 7.95
C ASP A 96 6.12 13.56 8.14
N ASP A 97 5.09 14.11 7.48
CA ASP A 97 4.62 15.50 7.63
C ASP A 97 3.13 15.59 8.05
N ASN A 98 2.62 14.53 8.68
CA ASN A 98 1.23 14.48 9.16
C ASN A 98 1.13 14.67 10.68
N LEU A 99 0.56 15.79 11.09
CA LEU A 99 0.25 16.03 12.49
C LEU A 99 -1.13 15.47 12.83
N LEU A 100 -1.17 14.45 13.70
CA LEU A 100 -2.37 13.72 14.07
C LEU A 100 -3.10 14.42 15.22
N LEU A 101 -4.44 14.52 15.18
CA LEU A 101 -5.19 14.86 16.37
C LEU A 101 -5.14 13.75 17.39
N HIS A 102 -5.27 14.09 18.68
CA HIS A 102 -5.08 13.17 19.81
C HIS A 102 -6.00 11.92 19.80
N ASN A 103 -7.11 11.96 19.10
CA ASN A 103 -8.11 10.89 19.01
C ASN A 103 -8.25 10.30 17.59
N THR A 104 -7.30 10.57 16.70
CA THR A 104 -7.37 10.11 15.30
C THR A 104 -7.45 8.58 15.23
N LEU A 105 -6.53 7.87 15.91
CA LEU A 105 -6.50 6.39 15.86
C LEU A 105 -7.75 5.77 16.50
N GLU A 106 -8.22 6.31 17.61
CA GLU A 106 -9.45 5.86 18.26
C GLU A 106 -10.66 5.96 17.32
N ASN A 107 -10.79 7.07 16.60
CA ASN A 107 -11.86 7.28 15.64
C ASN A 107 -11.77 6.36 14.42
N LEU A 108 -10.56 6.04 13.94
CA LEU A 108 -10.38 5.02 12.90
C LEU A 108 -10.82 3.64 13.40
N LEU A 109 -10.38 3.23 14.60
CA LEU A 109 -10.70 1.92 15.18
C LEU A 109 -12.17 1.72 15.48
N LYS A 110 -12.88 2.78 15.85
CA LYS A 110 -14.33 2.75 16.14
C LYS A 110 -15.14 2.19 14.97
N TYR A 111 -14.70 2.41 13.73
CA TYR A 111 -15.40 2.00 12.51
C TYR A 111 -14.68 0.87 11.75
N PHE A 112 -13.62 0.30 12.35
CA PHE A 112 -12.85 -0.79 11.76
C PHE A 112 -13.44 -2.14 12.11
N ASP A 113 -14.17 -2.75 11.19
CA ASP A 113 -14.79 -4.08 11.32
C ASP A 113 -14.08 -5.17 10.50
N ASP A 114 -14.64 -6.37 10.47
CA ASP A 114 -14.02 -7.53 9.82
C ASP A 114 -14.01 -7.45 8.28
N LYS A 115 -14.83 -6.59 7.69
CA LYS A 115 -14.87 -6.33 6.24
C LYS A 115 -13.95 -5.19 5.82
N THR A 116 -13.43 -4.43 6.78
CA THR A 116 -12.59 -3.26 6.49
C THR A 116 -11.18 -3.69 6.09
N GLY A 117 -10.80 -3.40 4.85
CA GLY A 117 -9.42 -3.54 4.37
C GLY A 117 -8.57 -2.33 4.74
N ALA A 118 -9.07 -1.13 4.49
CA ALA A 118 -8.41 0.12 4.87
C ALA A 118 -9.44 1.21 5.25
N ILE A 119 -9.00 2.12 6.12
CA ILE A 119 -9.83 3.21 6.64
C ILE A 119 -8.99 4.47 6.82
N GLY A 120 -9.50 5.59 6.32
CA GLY A 120 -8.90 6.91 6.46
C GLY A 120 -9.84 7.92 7.07
N GLY A 121 -9.28 9.07 7.42
CA GLY A 121 -10.02 10.21 7.92
C GLY A 121 -9.84 11.44 7.05
N GLU A 122 -10.25 12.56 7.58
CA GLU A 122 -10.10 13.88 6.98
C GLU A 122 -8.64 14.33 7.03
N ILE A 123 -8.12 14.82 5.91
CA ILE A 123 -6.78 15.39 5.79
C ILE A 123 -6.90 16.87 5.49
N ARG A 124 -6.57 17.70 6.46
CA ARG A 124 -6.58 19.15 6.30
C ARG A 124 -5.25 19.70 5.80
N LEU A 125 -5.37 20.60 4.86
CA LEU A 125 -4.26 21.42 4.38
C LEU A 125 -4.32 22.78 5.08
N PRO A 126 -3.19 23.34 5.54
CA PRO A 126 -3.21 24.59 6.33
C PRO A 126 -3.87 25.80 5.63
N ILE A 127 -3.90 25.82 4.30
CA ILE A 127 -4.35 26.98 3.51
C ILE A 127 -5.52 26.65 2.56
N THR A 128 -5.98 25.41 2.50
CA THR A 128 -6.96 24.98 1.49
C THR A 128 -8.15 24.31 2.16
N ASN A 129 -9.34 24.85 1.93
CA ASN A 129 -10.61 24.24 2.34
C ASN A 129 -11.36 23.84 1.05
N PHE A 130 -11.48 22.56 0.82
CA PHE A 130 -12.35 22.03 -0.24
C PHE A 130 -13.74 21.74 0.33
N LYS A 131 -14.76 21.93 -0.50
CA LYS A 131 -16.12 21.49 -0.16
C LYS A 131 -16.29 20.00 -0.52
N PRO A 132 -17.09 19.24 0.23
CA PRO A 132 -17.29 17.81 -0.04
C PRO A 132 -17.71 17.48 -1.47
N GLU A 133 -18.59 18.27 -2.08
CA GLU A 133 -19.10 18.12 -3.43
C GLU A 133 -18.06 18.36 -4.54
N GLU A 134 -16.98 19.07 -4.22
CA GLU A 134 -15.87 19.33 -5.13
C GLU A 134 -14.87 18.19 -5.18
N CYS A 135 -14.93 17.26 -4.20
CA CYS A 135 -13.95 16.20 -4.01
C CYS A 135 -14.51 14.82 -4.37
N SER A 136 -13.63 13.91 -4.70
CA SER A 136 -13.97 12.51 -4.97
C SER A 136 -12.82 11.56 -4.61
N SER A 137 -13.15 10.34 -4.20
CA SER A 137 -12.21 9.21 -4.13
C SER A 137 -12.72 8.04 -4.97
N LYS A 138 -13.41 8.34 -6.09
CA LYS A 138 -13.67 7.37 -7.14
C LYS A 138 -12.50 7.35 -8.10
N ILE A 139 -12.16 6.16 -8.59
CA ILE A 139 -11.03 6.00 -9.49
C ILE A 139 -11.22 6.73 -10.83
N GLU A 140 -12.46 6.86 -11.28
CA GLU A 140 -12.83 7.58 -12.50
C GLU A 140 -12.63 9.09 -12.41
N ASP A 141 -12.71 9.65 -11.21
CA ASP A 141 -12.60 11.10 -10.94
C ASP A 141 -11.16 11.57 -10.63
N ILE A 142 -10.19 10.65 -10.64
CA ILE A 142 -8.83 10.91 -10.10
C ILE A 142 -8.07 12.06 -10.76
N TYR A 143 -8.44 12.42 -11.99
CA TYR A 143 -7.85 13.54 -12.74
C TYR A 143 -8.71 14.81 -12.72
N GLN A 144 -10.00 14.68 -12.36
CA GLN A 144 -10.97 15.76 -12.49
C GLN A 144 -11.24 16.43 -11.15
N LYS A 145 -11.07 15.72 -10.04
CA LYS A 145 -11.42 16.21 -8.71
C LYS A 145 -10.31 16.03 -7.68
N PRO A 146 -10.20 16.95 -6.71
CA PRO A 146 -9.39 16.75 -5.51
C PRO A 146 -9.83 15.48 -4.76
N ASN A 147 -8.91 14.86 -4.00
CA ASN A 147 -9.24 13.67 -3.22
C ASN A 147 -10.28 14.00 -2.13
N ARG A 148 -11.21 13.08 -1.90
CA ARG A 148 -12.33 13.24 -0.95
C ARG A 148 -11.88 13.47 0.49
N GLN A 149 -10.72 12.94 0.89
CA GLN A 149 -10.15 13.14 2.22
C GLN A 149 -9.77 14.61 2.52
N TRP A 150 -9.61 15.45 1.49
CA TRP A 150 -9.27 16.87 1.68
C TRP A 150 -10.46 17.76 2.02
N ALA A 151 -11.64 17.20 2.10
CA ALA A 151 -12.83 17.88 2.55
C ALA A 151 -13.39 17.27 3.84
N LYS A 152 -14.25 18.03 4.55
CA LYS A 152 -14.88 17.55 5.77
C LYS A 152 -15.62 16.23 5.57
N ILE A 153 -15.43 15.28 6.49
CA ILE A 153 -16.11 13.99 6.51
C ILE A 153 -17.09 14.00 7.69
N GLU A 154 -18.39 13.92 7.40
CA GLU A 154 -19.45 14.02 8.41
C GLU A 154 -20.09 12.67 8.75
N HIS A 155 -19.98 11.70 7.86
CA HIS A 155 -20.51 10.34 8.01
C HIS A 155 -19.55 9.32 7.39
N ILE A 156 -19.82 8.03 7.56
CA ILE A 156 -19.03 6.96 6.94
C ILE A 156 -19.29 6.97 5.43
N GLU A 157 -18.22 6.99 4.66
CA GLU A 157 -18.27 6.90 3.20
C GLU A 157 -17.47 5.68 2.72
N TYR A 158 -18.03 4.93 1.76
CA TYR A 158 -17.33 3.86 1.07
C TYR A 158 -16.71 4.44 -0.20
N VAL A 159 -15.40 4.27 -0.34
CA VAL A 159 -14.61 4.90 -1.41
C VAL A 159 -13.84 3.87 -2.23
N ASP A 160 -13.25 4.30 -3.33
CA ASP A 160 -12.42 3.42 -4.16
C ASP A 160 -11.00 3.33 -3.63
N HIS A 161 -10.46 4.44 -3.15
CA HIS A 161 -9.08 4.52 -2.68
C HIS A 161 -8.91 5.57 -1.58
N LEU A 162 -7.82 5.41 -0.84
CA LEU A 162 -7.35 6.38 0.15
C LEU A 162 -6.08 7.07 -0.35
N HIS A 163 -5.72 8.13 0.35
CA HIS A 163 -4.56 8.95 0.08
C HIS A 163 -3.82 9.25 1.39
N ASN A 164 -2.49 9.44 1.34
CA ASN A 164 -1.68 9.90 2.44
C ASN A 164 -1.64 8.88 3.62
N SER A 165 -2.29 9.15 4.76
CA SER A 165 -2.25 8.29 5.95
C SER A 165 -3.57 7.56 6.18
N PHE A 166 -3.48 6.27 6.53
CA PHE A 166 -4.64 5.42 6.78
C PHE A 166 -4.27 4.19 7.62
N LEU A 167 -5.26 3.62 8.30
CA LEU A 167 -5.15 2.34 9.00
C LEU A 167 -5.62 1.22 8.05
N PHE A 168 -4.90 0.13 7.97
CA PHE A 168 -5.28 -0.99 7.12
C PHE A 168 -4.99 -2.35 7.76
N ARG A 169 -5.60 -3.38 7.22
CA ARG A 169 -5.41 -4.77 7.58
C ARG A 169 -4.28 -5.38 6.74
N LYS A 170 -3.29 -5.98 7.38
CA LYS A 170 -2.15 -6.60 6.69
C LYS A 170 -2.58 -7.71 5.73
N SER A 171 -3.55 -8.54 6.12
CA SER A 171 -4.10 -9.61 5.26
C SER A 171 -4.86 -9.09 4.05
N ALA A 172 -5.34 -7.83 4.04
CA ALA A 172 -5.91 -7.20 2.85
C ALA A 172 -4.85 -6.73 1.85
N ALA A 173 -3.60 -6.55 2.29
CA ALA A 173 -2.47 -6.16 1.44
C ALA A 173 -1.84 -7.37 0.73
N LYS A 174 -2.66 -8.26 0.18
CA LYS A 174 -2.28 -9.52 -0.46
C LYS A 174 -1.14 -9.37 -1.48
N TRP A 175 -1.15 -8.31 -2.26
CA TRP A 175 -0.21 -8.06 -3.35
C TRP A 175 1.03 -7.25 -2.92
N GLY A 176 1.09 -6.80 -1.65
CA GLY A 176 2.15 -5.90 -1.20
C GLY A 176 2.00 -4.47 -1.72
N ALA A 177 2.99 -3.64 -1.44
CA ALA A 177 3.03 -2.30 -2.02
C ALA A 177 3.44 -2.35 -3.50
N PRO A 178 3.07 -1.35 -4.34
CA PRO A 178 3.36 -1.35 -5.78
C PRO A 178 4.83 -1.01 -6.07
N THR A 179 5.76 -1.89 -5.68
CA THR A 179 7.22 -1.70 -5.78
C THR A 179 7.75 -1.62 -7.20
N TYR A 180 6.91 -1.80 -8.21
CA TYR A 180 7.21 -1.55 -9.62
C TYR A 180 7.19 -0.07 -9.99
N LEU A 181 6.70 0.82 -9.11
CA LEU A 181 6.81 2.26 -9.28
C LEU A 181 8.25 2.74 -9.06
N SER A 182 8.52 3.96 -9.48
CA SER A 182 9.80 4.61 -9.25
C SER A 182 10.03 4.94 -7.77
N SER A 183 11.19 5.46 -7.42
CA SER A 183 11.47 5.95 -6.06
C SER A 183 10.59 7.14 -5.64
N VAL A 184 9.95 7.82 -6.58
CA VAL A 184 8.94 8.85 -6.31
C VAL A 184 7.66 8.21 -5.77
N GLY A 185 7.24 7.08 -6.32
CA GLY A 185 6.05 6.35 -5.88
C GLY A 185 4.75 7.14 -6.11
N HIS A 186 4.67 7.88 -7.24
CA HIS A 186 3.47 8.65 -7.53
C HIS A 186 2.23 7.73 -7.67
N ARG A 187 1.11 8.08 -7.03
CA ARG A 187 -0.13 7.28 -7.00
C ARG A 187 -0.06 5.95 -6.23
N GLU A 188 0.98 5.70 -5.45
CA GLU A 188 1.16 4.40 -4.80
C GLU A 188 0.04 4.05 -3.80
N GLU A 189 -0.44 5.02 -3.00
CA GLU A 189 -1.52 4.81 -2.04
C GLU A 189 -2.83 4.45 -2.75
N THR A 190 -3.09 5.10 -3.88
CA THR A 190 -4.28 4.82 -4.71
C THR A 190 -4.24 3.39 -5.22
N LEU A 191 -3.12 2.95 -5.81
CA LEU A 191 -2.96 1.57 -6.28
C LEU A 191 -3.10 0.57 -5.14
N PHE A 192 -2.43 0.83 -4.02
CA PHE A 192 -2.42 -0.05 -2.85
C PHE A 192 -3.82 -0.28 -2.26
N THR A 193 -4.59 0.80 -2.05
CA THR A 193 -5.91 0.69 -1.43
C THR A 193 -7.00 0.30 -2.42
N TYR A 194 -6.91 0.72 -3.69
CA TYR A 194 -7.87 0.31 -4.71
C TYR A 194 -7.80 -1.19 -4.99
N GLN A 195 -6.60 -1.77 -4.95
CA GLN A 195 -6.45 -3.22 -5.10
C GLN A 195 -7.13 -4.00 -3.97
N MET A 196 -7.05 -3.54 -2.73
CA MET A 196 -7.81 -4.12 -1.61
C MET A 196 -9.31 -4.09 -1.88
N LYS A 197 -9.83 -2.97 -2.41
CA LYS A 197 -11.24 -2.87 -2.79
C LYS A 197 -11.61 -3.90 -3.85
N LEU A 198 -10.80 -4.07 -4.88
CA LEU A 198 -11.03 -5.03 -5.94
C LEU A 198 -10.99 -6.49 -5.44
N ASP A 199 -10.21 -6.76 -4.38
CA ASP A 199 -10.19 -8.05 -3.68
C ASP A 199 -11.40 -8.24 -2.72
N GLY A 200 -12.34 -7.30 -2.71
CA GLY A 200 -13.61 -7.41 -1.97
C GLY A 200 -13.61 -6.79 -0.57
N TRP A 201 -12.57 -6.06 -0.19
CA TRP A 201 -12.53 -5.35 1.08
C TRP A 201 -13.21 -3.98 1.01
N ASP A 202 -13.82 -3.59 2.11
CA ASP A 202 -14.34 -2.23 2.27
C ASP A 202 -13.21 -1.23 2.48
N ILE A 203 -13.22 -0.16 1.69
CA ILE A 203 -12.36 1.01 1.88
C ILE A 203 -13.24 2.15 2.37
N LYS A 204 -12.91 2.72 3.54
CA LYS A 204 -13.80 3.65 4.25
C LYS A 204 -13.14 4.98 4.56
N LEU A 205 -13.95 6.04 4.51
CA LEU A 205 -13.66 7.32 5.15
C LEU A 205 -14.58 7.50 6.35
N VAL A 206 -14.04 8.02 7.46
CA VAL A 206 -14.80 8.16 8.69
C VAL A 206 -14.67 9.55 9.31
N PRO A 207 -15.73 10.01 10.01
CA PRO A 207 -15.72 11.31 10.65
C PRO A 207 -14.79 11.35 11.88
N ASN A 208 -14.36 12.55 12.23
CA ASN A 208 -13.57 12.85 13.43
C ASN A 208 -12.16 12.25 13.50
N ALA A 209 -11.72 11.51 12.50
CA ALA A 209 -10.34 11.07 12.35
C ALA A 209 -9.58 12.12 11.53
N LEU A 210 -9.11 13.18 12.19
CA LEU A 210 -8.52 14.33 11.54
C LEU A 210 -6.99 14.31 11.59
N ILE A 211 -6.39 14.66 10.47
CA ILE A 211 -4.93 14.80 10.28
C ILE A 211 -4.64 16.15 9.64
N TRP A 212 -3.63 16.85 10.12
CA TRP A 212 -3.06 18.02 9.43
C TRP A 212 -1.87 17.60 8.59
N HIS A 213 -1.95 17.78 7.29
CA HIS A 213 -0.85 17.56 6.36
C HIS A 213 -0.06 18.86 6.18
N LEU A 214 1.14 18.94 6.77
CA LEU A 214 1.93 20.16 6.85
C LEU A 214 2.53 20.60 5.51
N LYS A 215 2.56 19.70 4.52
CA LYS A 215 2.98 19.97 3.13
C LYS A 215 4.33 20.66 3.02
N ASN A 216 5.37 20.08 3.60
CA ASN A 216 6.73 20.64 3.52
C ASN A 216 7.18 20.91 2.09
N ALA A 217 7.83 22.05 1.89
CA ALA A 217 8.36 22.43 0.59
C ALA A 217 9.59 21.61 0.15
N THR A 218 10.32 21.01 1.11
CA THR A 218 11.57 20.27 0.89
C THR A 218 11.51 18.89 1.54
N GLY A 219 12.42 18.01 1.13
CA GLY A 219 12.51 16.63 1.62
C GLY A 219 11.43 15.70 1.05
N GLY A 220 11.38 14.45 1.53
CA GLY A 220 10.48 13.43 1.06
C GLY A 220 10.59 13.16 -0.43
N ILE A 221 9.48 12.80 -1.09
CA ILE A 221 9.46 12.50 -2.54
C ILE A 221 9.89 13.69 -3.40
N ARG A 222 9.71 14.93 -2.92
CA ARG A 222 10.11 16.13 -3.67
C ARG A 222 11.63 16.26 -3.84
N SER A 223 12.42 15.60 -3.00
CA SER A 223 13.88 15.58 -3.14
C SER A 223 14.35 14.76 -4.34
N TYR A 224 13.50 13.93 -4.92
CA TYR A 224 13.82 13.19 -6.14
C TYR A 224 13.65 14.05 -7.40
N ASN A 225 12.82 15.09 -7.38
CA ASN A 225 12.56 16.12 -8.40
C ASN A 225 12.82 15.65 -9.85
N ASN A 226 12.27 14.49 -10.23
CA ASN A 226 12.50 13.89 -11.53
C ASN A 226 11.15 13.77 -12.26
N GLU A 227 10.92 14.67 -13.19
CA GLU A 227 9.68 14.72 -13.98
C GLU A 227 9.47 13.44 -14.81
N GLU A 228 10.54 12.79 -15.25
CA GLU A 228 10.44 11.53 -16.00
C GLU A 228 9.90 10.40 -15.12
N MET A 229 10.35 10.32 -13.86
CA MET A 229 9.83 9.33 -12.90
C MET A 229 8.33 9.55 -12.62
N TYR A 230 7.87 10.80 -12.51
CA TYR A 230 6.44 11.08 -12.36
C TYR A 230 5.64 10.63 -13.58
N LYS A 231 6.14 10.87 -14.80
CA LYS A 231 5.50 10.43 -16.05
C LYS A 231 5.48 8.91 -16.17
N GLU A 232 6.57 8.26 -15.78
CA GLU A 232 6.67 6.80 -15.76
C GLU A 232 5.66 6.19 -14.78
N ASP A 233 5.58 6.69 -13.55
CA ASP A 233 4.64 6.23 -12.54
C ASP A 233 3.19 6.45 -12.98
N GLU A 234 2.89 7.60 -13.59
CA GLU A 234 1.55 7.90 -14.12
C GLU A 234 1.17 6.95 -15.27
N TRP A 235 2.13 6.61 -16.15
CA TRP A 235 1.90 5.60 -17.19
C TRP A 235 1.62 4.23 -16.57
N LYS A 236 2.44 3.79 -15.60
CA LYS A 236 2.25 2.52 -14.88
C LYS A 236 0.91 2.48 -14.15
N PHE A 237 0.55 3.58 -13.49
CA PHE A 237 -0.74 3.73 -12.83
C PHE A 237 -1.90 3.50 -13.80
N ASN A 238 -1.94 4.24 -14.91
CA ASN A 238 -3.00 4.12 -15.90
C ASN A 238 -3.08 2.71 -16.49
N ARG A 239 -1.92 2.11 -16.75
CA ARG A 239 -1.84 0.73 -17.25
C ARG A 239 -2.44 -0.26 -16.27
N MET A 240 -2.08 -0.16 -14.99
CA MET A 240 -2.62 -1.04 -13.94
C MET A 240 -4.13 -0.87 -13.75
N ILE A 241 -4.64 0.35 -13.74
CA ILE A 241 -6.07 0.59 -13.63
C ILE A 241 -6.83 -0.05 -14.81
N ASN A 242 -6.31 0.05 -16.03
CA ASN A 242 -6.91 -0.57 -17.20
C ASN A 242 -6.90 -2.12 -17.13
N ILE A 243 -5.77 -2.71 -16.68
CA ILE A 243 -5.65 -4.16 -16.48
C ILE A 243 -6.67 -4.63 -15.45
N TRP A 244 -6.78 -3.94 -14.30
CA TRP A 244 -7.74 -4.29 -13.26
C TRP A 244 -9.18 -4.14 -13.72
N LYS A 245 -9.53 -3.10 -14.48
CA LYS A 245 -10.87 -2.99 -15.10
C LYS A 245 -11.18 -4.19 -15.98
N LEU A 246 -10.26 -4.61 -16.84
CA LEU A 246 -10.41 -5.82 -17.65
C LEU A 246 -10.59 -7.06 -16.79
N GLN A 247 -9.79 -7.20 -15.72
CA GLN A 247 -9.83 -8.35 -14.82
C GLN A 247 -11.15 -8.45 -14.04
N TYR A 248 -11.61 -7.35 -13.45
CA TYR A 248 -12.76 -7.37 -12.55
C TYR A 248 -14.10 -7.14 -13.26
N GLU A 249 -14.16 -6.28 -14.28
CA GLU A 249 -15.39 -6.01 -15.03
C GLU A 249 -15.64 -7.05 -16.13
N GLN A 250 -14.61 -7.41 -16.89
CA GLN A 250 -14.70 -8.39 -17.98
C GLN A 250 -14.35 -9.82 -17.56
N LYS A 251 -13.97 -10.01 -16.31
CA LYS A 251 -13.50 -11.31 -15.78
C LYS A 251 -12.40 -11.94 -16.64
N SER A 252 -11.44 -11.12 -17.06
CA SER A 252 -10.26 -11.53 -17.81
C SER A 252 -9.04 -11.52 -16.90
N VAL A 253 -8.17 -12.52 -17.00
CA VAL A 253 -6.92 -12.57 -16.22
C VAL A 253 -5.74 -12.90 -17.11
N LEU A 254 -4.61 -12.20 -16.89
CA LEU A 254 -3.31 -12.50 -17.50
C LEU A 254 -2.33 -12.93 -16.41
N ILE A 255 -1.81 -14.15 -16.51
CA ILE A 255 -0.97 -14.79 -15.51
C ILE A 255 0.41 -15.08 -16.10
N PRO A 256 1.49 -14.44 -15.60
CA PRO A 256 2.84 -14.73 -16.02
C PRO A 256 3.43 -15.92 -15.26
N LEU A 257 4.01 -16.86 -15.98
CA LEU A 257 4.73 -18.03 -15.46
C LEU A 257 6.12 -18.09 -16.10
N ASP A 258 7.08 -17.39 -15.51
CA ASP A 258 8.49 -17.37 -15.95
C ASP A 258 9.41 -18.23 -15.08
N ASN A 259 8.85 -19.29 -14.51
CA ASN A 259 9.50 -20.21 -13.59
C ASN A 259 9.84 -21.54 -14.29
N GLY A 260 10.28 -22.54 -13.49
CA GLY A 260 10.64 -23.87 -13.99
C GLY A 260 9.45 -24.69 -14.50
N LEU A 261 9.74 -25.73 -15.26
CA LEU A 261 8.73 -26.65 -15.83
C LEU A 261 7.82 -27.27 -14.74
N GLY A 262 8.39 -27.62 -13.58
CA GLY A 262 7.62 -28.17 -12.46
C GLY A 262 6.57 -27.21 -11.92
N ASP A 263 6.84 -25.91 -11.97
CA ASP A 263 5.92 -24.88 -11.53
C ASP A 263 4.73 -24.73 -12.48
N HIS A 264 4.96 -24.89 -13.79
CA HIS A 264 3.89 -24.91 -14.78
C HIS A 264 2.95 -26.10 -14.56
N TRP A 265 3.49 -27.28 -14.24
CA TRP A 265 2.68 -28.44 -13.87
C TRP A 265 1.92 -28.24 -12.56
N ALA A 266 2.54 -27.61 -11.57
CA ALA A 266 1.85 -27.25 -10.33
C ALA A 266 0.72 -26.26 -10.59
N PHE A 267 0.95 -25.22 -11.40
CA PHE A 267 -0.05 -24.22 -11.77
C PHE A 267 -1.23 -24.83 -12.55
N LYS A 268 -1.00 -25.80 -13.42
CA LYS A 268 -2.05 -26.49 -14.19
C LYS A 268 -3.20 -26.99 -13.31
N ASN A 269 -2.94 -27.36 -12.05
CA ASN A 269 -3.96 -27.83 -11.12
C ASN A 269 -4.99 -26.76 -10.73
N ILE A 270 -4.70 -25.48 -10.92
CA ILE A 270 -5.65 -24.40 -10.58
C ILE A 270 -6.41 -23.86 -11.79
N ILE A 271 -6.07 -24.27 -13.01
CA ILE A 271 -6.76 -23.78 -14.23
C ILE A 271 -8.28 -24.01 -14.20
N PRO A 272 -8.80 -25.17 -13.76
CA PRO A 272 -10.26 -25.34 -13.66
C PRO A 272 -10.91 -24.29 -12.77
N LEU A 273 -10.31 -23.98 -11.61
CA LEU A 273 -10.81 -22.97 -10.69
C LEU A 273 -10.72 -21.54 -11.27
N LEU A 274 -9.64 -21.27 -12.03
CA LEU A 274 -9.53 -19.99 -12.74
C LEU A 274 -10.65 -19.80 -13.76
N LYS A 275 -11.02 -20.85 -14.48
CA LYS A 275 -12.13 -20.81 -15.47
C LYS A 275 -13.50 -20.66 -14.85
N GLU A 276 -13.68 -21.04 -13.60
CA GLU A 276 -14.90 -20.75 -12.84
C GLU A 276 -15.00 -19.27 -12.46
N LYS A 277 -13.85 -18.65 -12.14
CA LYS A 277 -13.76 -17.25 -11.71
C LYS A 277 -13.69 -16.27 -12.89
N TYR A 278 -12.93 -16.61 -13.92
CA TYR A 278 -12.65 -15.74 -15.06
C TYR A 278 -13.23 -16.30 -16.35
N LYS A 279 -13.82 -15.40 -17.17
CA LYS A 279 -14.34 -15.74 -18.50
C LYS A 279 -13.20 -15.97 -19.51
N PHE A 280 -12.12 -15.20 -19.38
CA PHE A 280 -10.95 -15.28 -20.25
C PHE A 280 -9.68 -15.48 -19.38
N VAL A 281 -8.93 -16.54 -19.66
CA VAL A 281 -7.69 -16.86 -18.98
C VAL A 281 -6.57 -16.85 -20.00
N THR A 282 -5.64 -15.90 -19.87
CA THR A 282 -4.43 -15.80 -20.69
C THR A 282 -3.23 -16.17 -19.83
N ILE A 283 -2.38 -17.07 -20.28
CA ILE A 283 -1.17 -17.50 -19.60
C ILE A 283 0.04 -17.11 -20.45
N ALA A 284 0.94 -16.34 -19.86
CA ALA A 284 2.25 -16.10 -20.43
C ALA A 284 3.23 -17.11 -19.84
N ALA A 285 3.74 -18.05 -20.63
CA ALA A 285 4.48 -19.19 -20.10
C ALA A 285 5.83 -19.40 -20.81
N CYS A 286 6.86 -19.77 -20.03
CA CYS A 286 8.13 -20.27 -20.57
C CYS A 286 7.98 -21.66 -21.20
N PHE A 287 7.03 -22.47 -20.72
CA PHE A 287 6.74 -23.82 -21.20
C PHE A 287 5.27 -23.93 -21.63
N PRO A 288 4.87 -23.26 -22.74
CA PRO A 288 3.47 -23.19 -23.18
C PRO A 288 2.88 -24.56 -23.53
N GLU A 289 3.72 -25.54 -23.89
CA GLU A 289 3.30 -26.91 -24.21
C GLU A 289 2.57 -27.61 -23.07
N VAL A 290 2.81 -27.21 -21.82
CA VAL A 290 2.11 -27.74 -20.63
C VAL A 290 0.61 -27.46 -20.68
N PHE A 291 0.20 -26.37 -21.34
CA PHE A 291 -1.16 -25.85 -21.33
C PHE A 291 -1.93 -26.02 -22.65
N LYS A 292 -1.37 -26.72 -23.65
CA LYS A 292 -1.98 -26.85 -24.99
C LYS A 292 -3.39 -27.41 -24.98
N ASP A 293 -3.69 -28.29 -24.03
CA ASP A 293 -5.00 -28.96 -23.94
C ASP A 293 -5.97 -28.27 -22.98
N ASP A 294 -5.57 -27.15 -22.35
CA ASP A 294 -6.34 -26.54 -21.28
C ASP A 294 -7.34 -25.48 -21.78
N ASN A 295 -7.44 -25.24 -23.09
CA ASN A 295 -8.30 -24.21 -23.67
C ASN A 295 -8.16 -22.85 -22.97
N VAL A 296 -6.94 -22.35 -22.89
CA VAL A 296 -6.52 -21.04 -22.41
C VAL A 296 -5.78 -20.31 -23.53
N GLU A 297 -5.79 -18.99 -23.49
CA GLU A 297 -4.96 -18.18 -24.39
C GLU A 297 -3.49 -18.25 -23.92
N LEU A 298 -2.57 -18.43 -24.85
CA LEU A 298 -1.13 -18.49 -24.59
C LEU A 298 -0.42 -17.33 -25.28
N ILE A 299 0.38 -16.59 -24.51
CA ILE A 299 1.26 -15.54 -25.04
C ILE A 299 2.70 -15.76 -24.56
N SER A 300 3.64 -15.06 -25.18
CA SER A 300 5.03 -15.11 -24.74
C SER A 300 5.27 -14.31 -23.45
N ILE A 301 6.33 -14.67 -22.72
CA ILE A 301 6.79 -13.89 -21.56
C ILE A 301 7.19 -12.46 -21.96
N ALA A 302 7.75 -12.26 -23.16
CA ALA A 302 8.10 -10.93 -23.65
C ALA A 302 6.86 -10.05 -23.80
N GLU A 303 5.81 -10.55 -24.46
CA GLU A 303 4.53 -9.83 -24.58
C GLU A 303 3.93 -9.48 -23.22
N ALA A 304 3.98 -10.43 -22.26
CA ALA A 304 3.46 -10.17 -20.91
C ALA A 304 4.26 -9.07 -20.18
N LYS A 305 5.58 -9.02 -20.34
CA LYS A 305 6.43 -7.96 -19.76
C LYS A 305 6.09 -6.58 -20.31
N ASP A 306 5.73 -6.49 -21.59
CA ASP A 306 5.31 -5.25 -22.21
C ASP A 306 3.91 -4.78 -21.73
N ILE A 307 3.06 -5.73 -21.32
CA ILE A 307 1.69 -5.46 -20.88
C ILE A 307 1.63 -5.19 -19.37
N LEU A 308 2.35 -5.96 -18.55
CA LEU A 308 2.24 -5.97 -17.09
C LEU A 308 3.32 -5.10 -16.42
N PRO A 309 3.00 -3.89 -15.94
CA PRO A 309 3.96 -3.03 -15.23
C PRO A 309 4.55 -3.67 -13.97
N ASN A 310 3.81 -4.60 -13.35
CA ASN A 310 4.20 -5.30 -12.13
C ASN A 310 4.66 -6.74 -12.36
N PHE A 311 5.10 -7.08 -13.58
CA PHE A 311 5.45 -8.45 -13.97
C PHE A 311 6.34 -9.16 -12.94
N ASN A 312 7.40 -8.51 -12.49
CA ASN A 312 8.33 -9.11 -11.52
C ASN A 312 7.70 -9.36 -10.13
N ASN A 313 6.68 -8.60 -9.76
CA ASN A 313 5.97 -8.75 -8.48
C ASN A 313 4.97 -9.92 -8.51
N LEU A 314 4.63 -10.42 -9.69
CA LEU A 314 3.73 -11.56 -9.87
C LEU A 314 4.46 -12.89 -9.86
N ASN A 315 5.78 -12.91 -9.67
CA ASN A 315 6.57 -14.14 -9.55
C ASN A 315 6.20 -14.87 -8.25
N ILE A 316 5.83 -16.17 -8.38
CA ILE A 316 5.36 -16.97 -7.24
C ILE A 316 6.41 -17.13 -6.15
N TYR A 317 7.69 -17.25 -6.50
CA TYR A 317 8.75 -17.40 -5.51
C TYR A 317 8.99 -16.12 -4.73
N ALA A 318 8.98 -14.97 -5.39
CA ALA A 318 9.06 -13.68 -4.72
C ALA A 318 7.88 -13.49 -3.75
N TRP A 319 6.68 -13.92 -4.15
CA TRP A 319 5.50 -13.90 -3.28
C TRP A 319 5.64 -14.86 -2.10
N MET A 320 6.10 -16.09 -2.34
CA MET A 320 6.32 -17.10 -1.28
C MET A 320 7.39 -16.65 -0.29
N GLU A 321 8.48 -16.02 -0.75
CA GLU A 321 9.54 -15.47 0.10
C GLU A 321 8.98 -14.38 1.02
N LYS A 322 8.21 -13.44 0.49
CA LYS A 322 7.51 -12.41 1.28
C LYS A 322 6.58 -13.00 2.35
N ASN A 323 6.00 -14.18 2.07
CA ASN A 323 5.12 -14.90 2.98
C ASN A 323 5.83 -15.99 3.81
N ASN A 324 7.17 -15.96 3.89
CA ASN A 324 8.01 -16.88 4.67
C ASN A 324 7.78 -18.37 4.31
N TRP A 325 7.50 -18.69 3.06
CA TRP A 325 7.34 -20.07 2.53
C TRP A 325 6.31 -20.92 3.29
N LYS A 326 5.26 -20.31 3.84
CA LYS A 326 4.27 -20.99 4.69
C LYS A 326 3.32 -21.92 3.97
N GLN A 327 3.28 -21.87 2.65
CA GLN A 327 2.31 -22.62 1.84
C GLN A 327 3.01 -23.51 0.80
N HIS A 328 2.35 -24.63 0.45
CA HIS A 328 2.71 -25.38 -0.73
C HIS A 328 2.45 -24.54 -1.99
N ILE A 329 3.26 -24.72 -3.04
CA ILE A 329 3.20 -23.89 -4.26
C ILE A 329 1.81 -23.84 -4.90
N ILE A 330 1.05 -24.92 -4.90
CA ILE A 330 -0.32 -24.95 -5.43
C ILE A 330 -1.24 -24.03 -4.60
N GLU A 331 -1.14 -24.09 -3.28
CA GLU A 331 -1.92 -23.22 -2.39
C GLU A 331 -1.49 -21.74 -2.48
N ALA A 332 -0.20 -21.52 -2.72
CA ALA A 332 0.31 -20.18 -3.02
C ALA A 332 -0.29 -19.62 -4.32
N TYR A 333 -0.35 -20.41 -5.37
CA TYR A 333 -1.02 -20.02 -6.61
C TYR A 333 -2.52 -19.75 -6.42
N LYS A 334 -3.23 -20.58 -5.63
CA LYS A 334 -4.64 -20.33 -5.30
C LYS A 334 -4.79 -18.99 -4.56
N THR A 335 -3.97 -18.77 -3.53
CA THR A 335 -4.01 -17.52 -2.76
C THR A 335 -3.74 -16.29 -3.62
N LEU A 336 -2.83 -16.42 -4.61
CA LEU A 336 -2.43 -15.31 -5.46
C LEU A 336 -3.49 -14.98 -6.53
N TRP A 337 -4.14 -16.00 -7.12
CA TRP A 337 -4.97 -15.82 -8.32
C TRP A 337 -6.47 -16.10 -8.13
N LEU A 338 -6.86 -16.73 -7.04
CA LEU A 338 -8.27 -17.03 -6.70
C LEU A 338 -8.79 -16.19 -5.54
#